data_5db9fe4a5a3063db13440f0abff39871
#
_entry.id   5db9fe4a5a3063db13440f0abff39871
#
_cell.length_a   1.000
_cell.length_b   1.000
_cell.length_c   1.000
_cell.angle_alpha   90.00
_cell.angle_beta   90.00
_cell.angle_gamma   90.00
#
_symmetry.space_group_name_H-M   'P 1'
#
loop_
_entity.id
_entity.type
_entity.pdbx_description
1 polymer ?
#
loop_
_entity_poly.entity_id
_entity_poly.type
_entity_poly.pdbx_seq_one_letter_code
_entity_poly.pdbx_strand_id
1 'polypeptide(L)'
;MLKQEDRIFKNLYNDLGSSLNDSFKRDDWSNTKELISKGKEWIINEVKLSELRGRGGAGFPTGVKWSFAPKKVGSRPHYLIINADESEPGTCKAVSYTHLTLPTNTP
;
A
#
# COMPACT_ATOMS: atom_id res chain seq x y z
N MET A 1 1.18 -14.66 17.67
CA MET A 1 1.69 -13.36 17.19
C MET A 1 2.46 -13.59 15.89
N LEU A 2 2.29 -12.71 14.89
CA LEU A 2 3.03 -12.81 13.64
C LEU A 2 4.53 -12.61 13.87
N LYS A 3 5.34 -13.36 13.13
CA LYS A 3 6.78 -13.15 13.13
C LYS A 3 7.10 -11.76 12.58
N GLN A 4 8.21 -11.17 13.00
CA GLN A 4 8.59 -9.83 12.58
C GLN A 4 8.71 -9.70 11.06
N GLU A 5 9.21 -10.73 10.40
CA GLU A 5 9.37 -10.79 8.94
C GLU A 5 8.03 -10.76 8.18
N ASP A 6 6.95 -11.23 8.83
CA ASP A 6 5.61 -11.31 8.24
C ASP A 6 4.75 -10.08 8.53
N ARG A 7 5.27 -9.10 9.26
CA ARG A 7 4.52 -7.91 9.65
C ARG A 7 4.55 -6.85 8.57
N ILE A 8 3.37 -6.36 8.21
CA ILE A 8 3.23 -5.25 7.26
C ILE A 8 3.47 -3.90 7.96
N PHE A 9 2.88 -3.74 9.15
CA PHE A 9 2.95 -2.49 9.92
C PHE A 9 4.11 -2.52 10.92
N LYS A 10 5.32 -2.41 10.42
CA LYS A 10 6.53 -2.52 11.24
C LYS A 10 6.62 -1.44 12.31
N ASN A 11 6.09 -0.26 12.03
CA ASN A 11 6.09 0.86 12.97
C ASN A 11 5.20 0.66 14.21
N LEU A 12 4.30 -0.31 14.18
CA LEU A 12 3.42 -0.62 15.33
C LEU A 12 4.08 -1.51 16.38
N TYR A 13 5.14 -2.19 16.02
CA TYR A 13 5.75 -3.25 16.85
C TYR A 13 7.19 -2.97 17.22
N ASN A 14 7.77 -1.90 16.71
CA ASN A 14 9.15 -1.51 16.95
C ASN A 14 9.20 -0.19 17.72
N ASP A 15 10.36 0.13 18.30
CA ASP A 15 10.61 1.42 18.95
C ASP A 15 10.67 2.59 17.94
N LEU A 16 10.75 2.27 16.65
CA LEU A 16 10.74 3.25 15.57
C LEU A 16 9.30 3.66 15.24
N GLY A 17 9.06 4.95 15.18
CA GLY A 17 7.74 5.51 14.91
C GLY A 17 7.43 5.70 13.42
N SER A 18 6.50 6.61 13.15
CA SER A 18 6.02 6.91 11.80
C SER A 18 6.73 8.10 11.13
N SER A 19 7.74 8.68 11.77
CA SER A 19 8.49 9.80 11.18
C SER A 19 9.28 9.37 9.95
N LEU A 20 9.62 10.35 9.10
CA LEU A 20 10.45 10.10 7.91
C LEU A 20 11.83 9.55 8.30
N ASN A 21 12.43 10.07 9.37
CA ASN A 21 13.72 9.57 9.85
C ASN A 21 13.63 8.11 10.30
N ASP A 22 12.56 7.74 10.98
CA ASP A 22 12.35 6.35 11.40
C ASP A 22 12.11 5.44 10.20
N SER A 23 11.40 5.92 9.17
CA SER A 23 11.23 5.18 7.91
C SER A 23 12.56 4.94 7.22
N PHE A 24 13.46 5.93 7.19
CA PHE A 24 14.80 5.75 6.64
C PHE A 24 15.63 4.74 7.44
N LYS A 25 15.50 4.71 8.75
CA LYS A 25 16.18 3.71 9.59
C LYS A 25 15.70 2.28 9.31
N ARG A 26 14.46 2.13 8.85
CA ARG A 26 13.91 0.83 8.41
C ARG A 26 14.20 0.50 6.95
N ASP A 27 14.90 1.36 6.23
CA ASP A 27 15.14 1.25 4.79
C ASP A 27 13.87 1.28 3.92
N ASP A 28 12.78 1.86 4.42
CA ASP A 28 11.49 1.87 3.71
C ASP A 28 11.57 2.56 2.34
N TRP A 29 12.43 3.56 2.19
CA TRP A 29 12.53 4.37 0.97
C TRP A 29 13.88 4.27 0.26
N SER A 30 14.73 3.34 0.68
CA SER A 30 16.12 3.26 0.21
C SER A 30 16.26 3.04 -1.30
N ASN A 31 15.33 2.30 -1.91
CA ASN A 31 15.35 1.94 -3.32
C ASN A 31 14.45 2.79 -4.22
N THR A 32 13.83 3.84 -3.69
CA THR A 32 12.81 4.60 -4.42
C THR A 32 13.37 5.23 -5.70
N LYS A 33 14.54 5.86 -5.65
CA LYS A 33 15.14 6.49 -6.82
C LYS A 33 15.49 5.47 -7.90
N GLU A 34 16.01 4.32 -7.51
CA GLU A 34 16.33 3.23 -8.42
C GLU A 34 15.06 2.69 -9.09
N LEU A 35 14.00 2.47 -8.31
CA LEU A 35 12.73 1.98 -8.83
C LEU A 35 12.11 2.96 -9.85
N ILE A 36 12.15 4.25 -9.56
CA ILE A 36 11.64 5.27 -10.47
C ILE A 36 12.45 5.29 -11.76
N SER A 37 13.76 5.10 -11.70
CA SER A 37 14.64 5.09 -12.87
C SER A 37 14.33 3.94 -13.84
N LYS A 38 13.73 2.86 -13.38
CA LYS A 38 13.34 1.72 -14.23
C LYS A 38 12.12 2.00 -15.11
N GLY A 39 11.42 3.09 -14.85
CA GLY A 39 10.30 3.53 -15.66
C GLY A 39 8.96 2.92 -15.28
N LYS A 40 7.89 3.57 -15.72
CA LYS A 40 6.52 3.20 -15.36
C LYS A 40 6.10 1.83 -15.88
N GLU A 41 6.56 1.44 -17.06
CA GLU A 41 6.23 0.13 -17.63
C GLU A 41 6.75 -1.01 -16.75
N TRP A 42 7.99 -0.87 -16.28
CA TRP A 42 8.58 -1.85 -15.37
C TRP A 42 7.82 -1.91 -14.05
N ILE A 43 7.47 -0.76 -13.48
CA ILE A 43 6.72 -0.68 -12.22
C ILE A 43 5.36 -1.36 -12.35
N ILE A 44 4.64 -1.08 -13.44
CA ILE A 44 3.33 -1.70 -13.71
C ILE A 44 3.48 -3.22 -13.81
N ASN A 45 4.51 -3.71 -14.51
CA ASN A 45 4.75 -5.14 -14.63
C ASN A 45 5.05 -5.79 -13.29
N GLU A 46 5.85 -5.16 -12.43
CA GLU A 46 6.13 -5.68 -11.09
C GLU A 46 4.85 -5.77 -10.25
N VAL A 47 3.99 -4.77 -10.33
CA VAL A 47 2.70 -4.81 -9.62
C VAL A 47 1.79 -5.91 -10.17
N LYS A 48 1.79 -6.15 -11.49
CA LYS A 48 1.07 -7.27 -12.08
C LYS A 48 1.59 -8.62 -11.58
N LEU A 49 2.89 -8.79 -11.55
CA LEU A 49 3.54 -10.03 -11.08
C LEU A 49 3.28 -10.29 -9.59
N SER A 50 3.12 -9.25 -8.81
CA SER A 50 2.81 -9.38 -7.37
C SER A 50 1.41 -9.90 -7.10
N GLU A 51 0.53 -9.88 -8.10
CA GLU A 51 -0.90 -10.26 -7.98
C GLU A 51 -1.66 -9.43 -6.95
N LEU A 52 -1.16 -8.24 -6.62
CA LEU A 52 -1.84 -7.31 -5.72
C LEU A 52 -3.23 -6.95 -6.26
N ARG A 53 -4.22 -7.04 -5.40
CA ARG A 53 -5.62 -6.73 -5.73
C ARG A 53 -6.11 -5.54 -4.93
N GLY A 54 -7.11 -4.85 -5.48
CA GLY A 54 -7.79 -3.78 -4.78
C GLY A 54 -8.45 -4.25 -3.49
N ARG A 55 -8.55 -3.36 -2.52
CA ARG A 55 -9.13 -3.62 -1.20
C ARG A 55 -10.47 -2.91 -0.99
N GLY A 56 -11.09 -2.44 -2.07
CA GLY A 56 -12.42 -1.83 -2.02
C GLY A 56 -13.59 -2.80 -2.15
N GLY A 57 -13.32 -4.13 -2.12
CA GLY A 57 -14.33 -5.17 -2.19
C GLY A 57 -14.36 -5.97 -3.49
N ALA A 58 -14.11 -5.34 -4.64
CA ALA A 58 -14.14 -6.03 -5.93
C ALA A 58 -12.90 -6.88 -6.22
N GLY A 59 -11.79 -6.61 -5.55
CA GLY A 59 -10.55 -7.37 -5.73
C GLY A 59 -9.93 -7.24 -7.12
N PHE A 60 -10.15 -6.12 -7.80
CA PHE A 60 -9.61 -5.94 -9.15
C PHE A 60 -8.08 -5.92 -9.15
N PRO A 61 -7.41 -6.59 -10.10
CA PRO A 61 -5.94 -6.61 -10.14
C PRO A 61 -5.36 -5.20 -10.31
N THR A 62 -4.57 -4.78 -9.34
CA THR A 62 -4.05 -3.41 -9.27
C THR A 62 -3.15 -3.06 -10.46
N GLY A 63 -2.25 -3.95 -10.83
CA GLY A 63 -1.34 -3.72 -11.97
C GLY A 63 -2.08 -3.58 -13.29
N VAL A 64 -3.14 -4.34 -13.50
CA VAL A 64 -4.00 -4.22 -14.69
C VAL A 64 -4.69 -2.87 -14.69
N LYS A 65 -5.23 -2.43 -13.56
CA LYS A 65 -5.86 -1.10 -13.44
C LYS A 65 -4.86 0.01 -13.76
N TRP A 66 -3.66 -0.07 -13.27
CA TRP A 66 -2.63 0.93 -13.54
C TRP A 66 -2.24 0.96 -15.02
N SER A 67 -2.29 -0.18 -15.72
CA SER A 67 -1.99 -0.24 -17.15
C SER A 67 -2.99 0.51 -18.01
N PHE A 68 -4.18 0.79 -17.50
CA PHE A 68 -5.22 1.56 -18.20
C PHE A 68 -5.05 3.08 -18.05
N ALA A 69 -4.14 3.53 -17.18
CA ALA A 69 -3.89 4.96 -17.02
C ALA A 69 -3.38 5.59 -18.33
N PRO A 70 -3.76 6.85 -18.62
CA PRO A 70 -3.28 7.52 -19.82
C PRO A 70 -1.76 7.61 -19.85
N LYS A 71 -1.15 7.22 -20.95
CA LYS A 71 0.31 7.21 -21.12
C LYS A 71 0.88 8.59 -21.40
N LYS A 72 0.07 9.49 -21.94
CA LYS A 72 0.48 10.85 -22.28
C LYS A 72 -0.41 11.85 -21.56
N VAL A 73 0.23 12.85 -20.97
CA VAL A 73 -0.49 14.00 -20.41
C VAL A 73 -0.94 14.90 -21.54
N GLY A 74 -2.26 15.05 -21.71
CA GLY A 74 -2.82 15.97 -22.67
C GLY A 74 -3.01 17.38 -22.09
N SER A 75 -3.99 18.12 -22.63
CA SER A 75 -4.33 19.47 -22.17
C SER A 75 -4.99 19.49 -20.78
N ARG A 76 -5.53 18.36 -20.35
CA ARG A 76 -6.17 18.24 -19.03
C ARG A 76 -5.17 17.80 -17.97
N PRO A 77 -5.21 18.41 -16.78
CA PRO A 77 -4.35 17.95 -15.69
C PRO A 77 -4.76 16.55 -15.22
N HIS A 78 -3.77 15.78 -14.77
CA HIS A 78 -3.99 14.49 -14.13
C HIS A 78 -3.80 14.64 -12.61
N TYR A 79 -4.71 14.05 -11.85
CA TYR A 79 -4.71 14.13 -10.40
C TYR A 79 -4.46 12.76 -9.80
N LEU A 80 -3.63 12.70 -8.76
CA LEU A 80 -3.49 11.51 -7.93
C LEU A 80 -4.38 11.67 -6.71
N ILE A 81 -5.32 10.75 -6.54
CA ILE A 81 -6.20 10.71 -5.38
C ILE A 81 -5.93 9.43 -4.62
N ILE A 82 -5.54 9.58 -3.36
CA ILE A 82 -5.27 8.45 -2.47
C ILE A 82 -6.46 8.31 -1.53
N ASN A 83 -7.14 7.17 -1.61
CA ASN A 83 -8.20 6.82 -0.69
C ASN A 83 -7.63 5.97 0.44
N ALA A 84 -7.60 6.55 1.64
CA ALA A 84 -7.18 5.86 2.86
C ALA A 84 -8.34 5.71 3.85
N ASP A 85 -9.58 5.84 3.37
CA ASP A 85 -10.77 5.66 4.20
C ASP A 85 -11.00 4.19 4.54
N GLU A 86 -11.57 3.94 5.70
CA GLU A 86 -11.85 2.61 6.22
C GLU A 86 -13.26 2.54 6.80
N SER A 87 -14.25 2.56 5.93
CA SER A 87 -15.66 2.58 6.34
C SER A 87 -16.44 1.32 5.98
N GLU A 88 -15.86 0.41 5.18
CA GLU A 88 -16.56 -0.80 4.76
C GLU A 88 -16.15 -2.03 5.58
N PRO A 89 -17.10 -2.73 6.21
CA PRO A 89 -16.80 -3.98 6.93
C PRO A 89 -16.25 -5.06 5.99
N GLY A 90 -15.32 -5.86 6.48
CA GLY A 90 -14.76 -6.99 5.73
C GLY A 90 -13.70 -6.63 4.70
N THR A 91 -13.33 -5.36 4.56
CA THR A 91 -12.18 -4.97 3.75
C THR A 91 -10.87 -5.34 4.44
N CYS A 92 -9.78 -5.36 3.71
CA CYS A 92 -8.46 -5.69 4.27
C CYS A 92 -8.10 -4.76 5.44
N LYS A 93 -8.40 -3.48 5.32
CA LYS A 93 -8.16 -2.51 6.39
C LYS A 93 -9.04 -2.78 7.61
N ALA A 94 -10.33 -3.03 7.39
CA ALA A 94 -11.26 -3.37 8.47
C ALA A 94 -10.81 -4.61 9.24
N VAL A 95 -10.37 -5.65 8.54
CA VAL A 95 -9.82 -6.85 9.16
C VAL A 95 -8.57 -6.53 9.99
N SER A 96 -7.67 -5.71 9.48
CA SER A 96 -6.47 -5.28 10.20
C SER A 96 -6.84 -4.54 11.49
N TYR A 97 -7.77 -3.61 11.42
CA TYR A 97 -8.25 -2.89 12.61
C TYR A 97 -8.92 -3.80 13.61
N THR A 98 -9.72 -4.76 13.15
CA THR A 98 -10.37 -5.75 14.02
C THR A 98 -9.33 -6.55 14.81
N HIS A 99 -8.28 -7.00 14.16
CA HIS A 99 -7.21 -7.74 14.82
C HIS A 99 -6.41 -6.89 15.81
N LEU A 100 -6.26 -5.60 15.55
CA LEU A 100 -5.53 -4.68 16.44
C LEU A 100 -6.37 -4.22 17.63
N THR A 101 -7.66 -4.09 17.46
CA THR A 101 -8.54 -3.47 18.46
C THR A 101 -9.52 -4.45 19.11
N LEU A 102 -9.57 -5.67 18.66
CA LEU A 102 -10.53 -6.66 19.14
C LEU A 102 -10.57 -6.79 20.67
N PRO A 103 -9.45 -6.79 21.39
CA PRO A 103 -9.48 -6.88 22.86
C PRO A 103 -10.22 -5.74 23.53
N THR A 104 -10.32 -4.58 22.88
CA THR A 104 -11.03 -3.42 23.41
C THR A 104 -12.46 -3.28 22.90
N ASN A 105 -12.78 -3.94 21.79
CA ASN A 105 -14.05 -3.84 21.08
C ASN A 105 -14.91 -5.09 21.22
N THR A 106 -14.47 -6.07 21.97
CA THR A 106 -15.25 -7.27 22.21
C THR A 106 -16.51 -6.89 23.00
N PRO A 107 -17.72 -7.24 22.51
CA PRO A 107 -18.95 -6.95 23.23
C PRO A 107 -18.99 -7.65 24.58
#